data_54fd0fb9e5baa1a95c6e752b035cf27a
#
_entry.id   54fd0fb9e5baa1a95c6e752b035cf27a
#
_cell.length_a   1.000
_cell.length_b   1.000
_cell.length_c   1.000
_cell.angle_alpha   90.00
_cell.angle_beta   90.00
_cell.angle_gamma   90.00
#
_symmetry.space_group_name_H-M   'P 1'
#
loop_
_entity.id
_entity.type
_entity.pdbx_description
1 polymer ?
#
loop_
_entity_poly.entity_id
_entity_poly.type
_entity_poly.pdbx_seq_one_letter_code
_entity_poly.pdbx_strand_id
1 'polypeptide(L)'
;DEVMATLMTNSRTPALAELDLRAQVAAAGVVRRRMTELFDKYGAQIVVDVMADSLRDSEIMLRNRIRALPDGVWKTEEHVDHDGHSDSLTTIRLTLTKSGDTLIFDFTDSDDEAAGLINCTRPTLESGPFSAVLTHLCAGMTWNEGIMDRIRIDSRPGSIVDCNFPAPVASGVINSGWAALDASAAAVARMMLDGQESRKLTMAGWAGAPYGVNIFGKRENGRSFATMLGLSGLQGGGARSFADGYDAAGYLHSPRCGAMNVETAEARFPILHLFRRLAPDSGGA
;
A
#
# COMPACT_ATOMS: atom_id res chain seq x y z
N ASP A 1 33.10 1.63 5.14
CA ASP A 1 32.03 0.78 5.65
C ASP A 1 31.62 -0.22 4.56
N GLU A 2 31.93 -1.49 4.79
CA GLU A 2 31.85 -2.57 3.80
C GLU A 2 30.39 -2.83 3.37
N VAL A 3 29.45 -2.72 4.29
CA VAL A 3 28.01 -2.86 4.01
C VAL A 3 27.53 -1.77 3.06
N MET A 4 27.89 -0.53 3.33
CA MET A 4 27.54 0.59 2.47
C MET A 4 28.15 0.43 1.06
N ALA A 5 29.41 0.02 0.97
CA ALA A 5 30.08 -0.20 -0.31
C ALA A 5 29.38 -1.31 -1.12
N THR A 6 28.98 -2.40 -0.47
CA THR A 6 28.23 -3.50 -1.11
C THR A 6 26.89 -3.02 -1.65
N LEU A 7 26.12 -2.27 -0.85
CA LEU A 7 24.83 -1.71 -1.28
C LEU A 7 24.99 -0.76 -2.47
N MET A 8 26.00 0.13 -2.43
CA MET A 8 26.25 1.10 -3.50
C MET A 8 26.68 0.43 -4.81
N THR A 9 27.48 -0.63 -4.72
CA THR A 9 27.92 -1.38 -5.90
C THR A 9 26.74 -2.06 -6.63
N ASN A 10 25.71 -2.45 -5.90
CA ASN A 10 24.51 -3.08 -6.44
C ASN A 10 23.40 -2.10 -6.83
N SER A 11 23.61 -0.79 -6.64
CA SER A 11 22.60 0.24 -6.97
C SER A 11 22.83 0.82 -8.37
N ARG A 12 21.73 1.08 -9.10
CA ARG A 12 21.75 1.84 -10.37
C ARG A 12 22.00 3.34 -10.16
N THR A 13 21.67 3.85 -8.97
CA THR A 13 21.81 5.25 -8.57
C THR A 13 22.50 5.34 -7.21
N PRO A 14 23.78 4.98 -7.12
CA PRO A 14 24.46 4.80 -5.83
C PRO A 14 24.45 6.06 -4.96
N ALA A 15 24.64 7.24 -5.55
CA ALA A 15 24.63 8.50 -4.78
C ALA A 15 23.26 8.79 -4.14
N LEU A 16 22.16 8.46 -4.81
CA LEU A 16 20.81 8.64 -4.25
C LEU A 16 20.52 7.59 -3.17
N ALA A 17 20.87 6.32 -3.44
CA ALA A 17 20.70 5.25 -2.47
C ALA A 17 21.52 5.48 -1.19
N GLU A 18 22.74 6.00 -1.30
CA GLU A 18 23.57 6.39 -0.15
C GLU A 18 22.90 7.51 0.66
N LEU A 19 22.34 8.53 -0.02
CA LEU A 19 21.65 9.63 0.64
C LEU A 19 20.44 9.13 1.43
N ASP A 20 19.64 8.25 0.83
CA ASP A 20 18.44 7.65 1.47
C ASP A 20 18.82 6.81 2.71
N LEU A 21 19.84 5.98 2.61
CA LEU A 21 20.33 5.18 3.74
C LEU A 21 20.86 6.06 4.88
N ARG A 22 21.63 7.10 4.54
CA ARG A 22 22.12 8.08 5.54
C ARG A 22 20.95 8.83 6.19
N ALA A 23 19.91 9.16 5.43
CA ALA A 23 18.71 9.80 5.95
C ALA A 23 17.96 8.90 6.95
N GLN A 24 17.86 7.61 6.68
CA GLN A 24 17.26 6.64 7.62
C GLN A 24 18.04 6.58 8.95
N VAL A 25 19.38 6.50 8.89
CA VAL A 25 20.21 6.52 10.09
C VAL A 25 20.06 7.85 10.86
N ALA A 26 20.02 8.96 10.14
CA ALA A 26 19.81 10.28 10.76
C ALA A 26 18.43 10.38 11.43
N ALA A 27 17.37 9.86 10.79
CA ALA A 27 16.02 9.82 11.34
C ALA A 27 15.97 9.03 12.65
N ALA A 28 16.60 7.83 12.70
CA ALA A 28 16.73 7.06 13.94
C ALA A 28 17.46 7.84 15.06
N GLY A 29 18.50 8.60 14.68
CA GLY A 29 19.20 9.50 15.62
C GLY A 29 18.31 10.61 16.17
N VAL A 30 17.42 11.18 15.34
CA VAL A 30 16.43 12.18 15.77
C VAL A 30 15.41 11.56 16.73
N VAL A 31 14.87 10.38 16.41
CA VAL A 31 13.93 9.67 17.29
C VAL A 31 14.55 9.43 18.64
N ARG A 32 15.76 8.86 18.69
CA ARG A 32 16.47 8.63 19.95
C ARG A 32 16.59 9.89 20.77
N ARG A 33 17.04 11.02 20.18
CA ARG A 33 17.18 12.30 20.89
C ARG A 33 15.84 12.78 21.45
N ARG A 34 14.78 12.75 20.64
CA ARG A 34 13.44 13.20 21.07
C ARG A 34 12.86 12.32 22.18
N MET A 35 13.06 11.02 22.12
CA MET A 35 12.66 10.10 23.19
C MET A 35 13.43 10.39 24.48
N THR A 36 14.75 10.64 24.41
CA THR A 36 15.53 11.02 25.57
C THR A 36 15.01 12.31 26.21
N GLU A 37 14.73 13.35 25.39
CA GLU A 37 14.14 14.61 25.89
C GLU A 37 12.79 14.39 26.60
N LEU A 38 11.95 13.46 26.11
CA LEU A 38 10.70 13.11 26.76
C LEU A 38 10.93 12.36 28.10
N PHE A 39 11.88 11.42 28.12
CA PHE A 39 12.22 10.68 29.34
C PHE A 39 12.80 11.62 30.42
N ASP A 40 13.65 12.57 30.02
CA ASP A 40 14.22 13.55 30.94
C ASP A 40 13.15 14.49 31.51
N LYS A 41 12.16 14.87 30.68
CA LYS A 41 11.11 15.81 31.06
C LYS A 41 10.01 15.19 31.93
N TYR A 42 9.58 13.98 31.60
CA TYR A 42 8.39 13.36 32.21
C TYR A 42 8.69 12.10 33.03
N GLY A 43 9.91 11.57 32.92
CA GLY A 43 10.28 10.26 33.46
C GLY A 43 9.93 9.11 32.52
N ALA A 44 10.79 8.10 32.47
CA ALA A 44 10.67 6.99 31.54
C ALA A 44 9.36 6.21 31.72
N GLN A 45 8.93 5.98 32.97
CA GLN A 45 7.71 5.21 33.26
C GLN A 45 6.46 5.90 32.70
N ILE A 46 6.32 7.22 32.89
CA ILE A 46 5.18 7.98 32.39
C ILE A 46 5.11 7.92 30.86
N VAL A 47 6.26 8.06 30.19
CA VAL A 47 6.29 7.99 28.71
C VAL A 47 5.86 6.62 28.22
N VAL A 48 6.36 5.54 28.84
CA VAL A 48 5.98 4.16 28.49
C VAL A 48 4.50 3.91 28.74
N ASP A 49 3.96 4.37 29.87
CA ASP A 49 2.54 4.24 30.20
C ASP A 49 1.63 4.96 29.19
N VAL A 50 2.00 6.19 28.79
CA VAL A 50 1.27 6.94 27.76
C VAL A 50 1.33 6.24 26.39
N MET A 51 2.47 5.64 26.03
CA MET A 51 2.57 4.84 24.80
C MET A 51 1.63 3.63 24.85
N ALA A 52 1.59 2.90 25.99
CA ALA A 52 0.70 1.76 26.17
C ALA A 52 -0.78 2.17 26.14
N ASP A 53 -1.14 3.28 26.79
CA ASP A 53 -2.49 3.81 26.76
C ASP A 53 -2.91 4.25 25.35
N SER A 54 -2.00 4.87 24.59
CA SER A 54 -2.25 5.25 23.18
C SER A 54 -2.54 4.03 22.29
N LEU A 55 -1.82 2.91 22.49
CA LEU A 55 -2.10 1.65 21.78
C LEU A 55 -3.49 1.12 22.13
N ARG A 56 -3.81 1.10 23.44
CA ARG A 56 -5.11 0.64 23.94
C ARG A 56 -6.27 1.51 23.43
N ASP A 57 -6.11 2.81 23.42
CA ASP A 57 -7.14 3.74 22.94
C ASP A 57 -7.45 3.50 21.45
N SER A 58 -6.42 3.31 20.62
CA SER A 58 -6.59 3.01 19.20
C SER A 58 -7.30 1.67 18.98
N GLU A 59 -6.95 0.65 19.78
CA GLU A 59 -7.63 -0.66 19.76
C GLU A 59 -9.12 -0.52 20.13
N ILE A 60 -9.43 0.16 21.23
CA ILE A 60 -10.81 0.37 21.70
C ILE A 60 -11.61 1.14 20.65
N MET A 61 -11.06 2.18 20.05
CA MET A 61 -11.74 2.96 19.03
C MET A 61 -12.08 2.12 17.80
N LEU A 62 -11.12 1.35 17.27
CA LEU A 62 -11.37 0.46 16.13
C LEU A 62 -12.35 -0.65 16.49
N ARG A 63 -12.18 -1.30 17.64
CA ARG A 63 -13.08 -2.32 18.14
C ARG A 63 -14.54 -1.85 18.16
N ASN A 64 -14.80 -0.65 18.67
CA ASN A 64 -16.15 -0.09 18.72
C ASN A 64 -16.72 0.16 17.30
N ARG A 65 -15.88 0.57 16.34
CA ARG A 65 -16.29 0.73 14.95
C ARG A 65 -16.62 -0.60 14.29
N ILE A 66 -15.79 -1.64 14.50
CA ILE A 66 -16.05 -2.97 13.98
C ILE A 66 -17.36 -3.53 14.57
N ARG A 67 -17.62 -3.35 15.87
CA ARG A 67 -18.87 -3.80 16.51
C ARG A 67 -20.14 -3.18 15.91
N ALA A 68 -20.03 -1.99 15.38
CA ALA A 68 -21.17 -1.31 14.74
C ALA A 68 -21.47 -1.81 13.32
N LEU A 69 -20.59 -2.65 12.76
CA LEU A 69 -20.76 -3.25 11.43
C LEU A 69 -21.50 -4.59 11.54
N PRO A 70 -22.21 -5.02 10.46
CA PRO A 70 -22.88 -6.31 10.45
C PRO A 70 -21.89 -7.47 10.48
N ASP A 71 -22.24 -8.56 11.17
CA ASP A 71 -21.52 -9.82 11.05
C ASP A 71 -21.80 -10.46 9.69
N GLY A 72 -20.79 -11.09 9.09
CA GLY A 72 -20.94 -11.69 7.76
C GLY A 72 -19.63 -12.16 7.15
N VAL A 73 -19.76 -12.61 5.90
CA VAL A 73 -18.64 -13.12 5.08
C VAL A 73 -18.73 -12.50 3.69
N TRP A 74 -17.64 -11.88 3.24
CA TRP A 74 -17.54 -11.24 1.92
C TRP A 74 -16.36 -11.80 1.17
N LYS A 75 -16.58 -12.19 -0.08
CA LYS A 75 -15.55 -12.74 -0.96
C LYS A 75 -15.22 -11.75 -2.06
N THR A 76 -13.94 -11.58 -2.32
CA THR A 76 -13.40 -10.78 -3.41
C THR A 76 -12.24 -11.50 -4.06
N GLU A 77 -11.97 -11.16 -5.30
CA GLU A 77 -10.80 -11.63 -6.03
C GLU A 77 -10.25 -10.51 -6.89
N GLU A 78 -8.95 -10.54 -7.08
CA GLU A 78 -8.18 -9.64 -7.93
C GLU A 78 -7.20 -10.45 -8.77
N HIS A 79 -6.77 -9.88 -9.88
CA HIS A 79 -5.97 -10.59 -10.86
C HIS A 79 -4.70 -9.85 -11.22
N VAL A 80 -3.65 -10.63 -11.50
CA VAL A 80 -2.43 -10.15 -12.14
C VAL A 80 -2.32 -10.86 -13.51
N ASP A 81 -2.29 -10.08 -14.58
CA ASP A 81 -2.46 -10.57 -15.95
C ASP A 81 -1.35 -11.50 -16.42
N HIS A 82 -0.11 -11.25 -16.01
CA HIS A 82 1.04 -12.09 -16.35
C HIS A 82 2.19 -11.87 -15.37
N ASP A 83 3.09 -12.82 -15.28
CA ASP A 83 4.26 -12.79 -14.38
C ASP A 83 5.55 -12.26 -15.03
N GLY A 84 5.51 -11.90 -16.30
CA GLY A 84 6.65 -11.50 -17.12
C GLY A 84 7.31 -12.68 -17.87
N HIS A 85 6.91 -13.93 -17.60
CA HIS A 85 7.39 -15.15 -18.26
C HIS A 85 6.29 -15.88 -19.03
N SER A 86 5.07 -15.83 -18.50
CA SER A 86 3.89 -16.48 -19.10
C SER A 86 2.70 -15.55 -19.08
N ASP A 87 1.78 -15.72 -20.02
CA ASP A 87 0.49 -15.01 -20.08
C ASP A 87 -0.58 -15.68 -19.21
N SER A 88 -0.18 -16.33 -18.11
CA SER A 88 -1.10 -16.95 -17.18
C SER A 88 -1.67 -15.93 -16.21
N LEU A 89 -2.97 -15.89 -16.09
CA LEU A 89 -3.68 -15.09 -15.10
C LEU A 89 -3.43 -15.68 -13.71
N THR A 90 -2.95 -14.85 -12.79
CA THR A 90 -2.78 -15.24 -11.38
C THR A 90 -3.86 -14.56 -10.55
N THR A 91 -4.57 -15.33 -9.72
CA THR A 91 -5.69 -14.84 -8.94
C THR A 91 -5.37 -14.79 -7.45
N ILE A 92 -5.59 -13.62 -6.87
CA ILE A 92 -5.57 -13.39 -5.43
C ILE A 92 -7.01 -13.45 -4.93
N ARG A 93 -7.30 -14.39 -4.01
CA ARG A 93 -8.65 -14.60 -3.46
C ARG A 93 -8.67 -14.24 -2.00
N LEU A 94 -9.68 -13.48 -1.61
CA LEU A 94 -9.90 -13.06 -0.23
C LEU A 94 -11.29 -13.45 0.24
N THR A 95 -11.36 -14.08 1.40
CA THR A 95 -12.57 -14.21 2.20
C THR A 95 -12.44 -13.36 3.46
N LEU A 96 -13.18 -12.24 3.53
CA LEU A 96 -13.28 -11.42 4.74
C LEU A 96 -14.40 -11.96 5.60
N THR A 97 -14.09 -12.34 6.83
CA THR A 97 -15.08 -12.69 7.86
C THR A 97 -15.06 -11.66 8.98
N LYS A 98 -16.22 -11.09 9.28
CA LYS A 98 -16.42 -10.23 10.45
C LYS A 98 -17.30 -10.98 11.45
N SER A 99 -16.81 -11.11 12.68
CA SER A 99 -17.52 -11.72 13.78
C SER A 99 -17.29 -10.95 15.07
N GLY A 100 -18.34 -10.42 15.65
CA GLY A 100 -18.26 -9.58 16.85
C GLY A 100 -17.40 -8.34 16.64
N ASP A 101 -16.18 -8.33 17.14
CA ASP A 101 -15.24 -7.20 17.06
C ASP A 101 -13.93 -7.56 16.35
N THR A 102 -13.93 -8.62 15.56
CA THR A 102 -12.75 -9.14 14.86
C THR A 102 -13.00 -9.21 13.36
N LEU A 103 -11.97 -8.88 12.60
CA LEU A 103 -11.90 -9.04 11.15
C LEU A 103 -10.87 -10.12 10.81
N ILE A 104 -11.25 -11.09 9.99
CA ILE A 104 -10.37 -12.14 9.49
C ILE A 104 -10.28 -12.02 7.98
N PHE A 105 -9.09 -11.72 7.49
CA PHE A 105 -8.77 -11.66 6.06
C PHE A 105 -8.07 -12.96 5.68
N ASP A 106 -8.78 -13.86 5.03
CA ASP A 106 -8.29 -15.18 4.65
C ASP A 106 -7.96 -15.21 3.15
N PHE A 107 -6.66 -15.32 2.84
CA PHE A 107 -6.09 -15.40 1.51
C PHE A 107 -5.60 -16.83 1.15
N THR A 108 -5.93 -17.85 1.93
CA THR A 108 -5.40 -19.20 1.76
C THR A 108 -5.72 -19.83 0.40
N ASP A 109 -6.81 -19.42 -0.23
CA ASP A 109 -7.25 -19.88 -1.55
C ASP A 109 -6.61 -19.17 -2.74
N SER A 110 -5.67 -18.23 -2.50
CA SER A 110 -4.91 -17.56 -3.58
C SER A 110 -4.03 -18.56 -4.32
N ASP A 111 -3.75 -18.25 -5.60
CA ASP A 111 -2.95 -19.11 -6.46
C ASP A 111 -1.52 -19.31 -5.92
N ASP A 112 -0.81 -20.30 -6.46
CA ASP A 112 0.59 -20.57 -6.11
C ASP A 112 1.51 -19.45 -6.52
N GLU A 113 2.73 -19.44 -5.94
CA GLU A 113 3.78 -18.51 -6.33
C GLU A 113 4.14 -18.64 -7.82
N ALA A 114 4.40 -17.51 -8.47
CA ALA A 114 4.74 -17.41 -9.87
C ALA A 114 6.25 -17.49 -10.10
N ALA A 115 6.66 -17.90 -11.29
CA ALA A 115 8.07 -17.88 -11.69
C ALA A 115 8.63 -16.45 -11.86
N GLY A 116 7.78 -15.48 -12.12
CA GLY A 116 8.14 -14.07 -12.33
C GLY A 116 8.21 -13.24 -11.07
N LEU A 117 8.48 -11.94 -11.24
CA LEU A 117 8.82 -10.99 -10.17
C LEU A 117 7.61 -10.53 -9.33
N ILE A 118 6.41 -11.08 -9.57
CA ILE A 118 5.14 -10.57 -9.04
C ILE A 118 4.75 -11.12 -7.66
N ASN A 119 5.51 -12.07 -7.10
CA ASN A 119 5.22 -12.63 -5.79
C ASN A 119 5.39 -11.60 -4.68
N CYS A 120 4.59 -11.69 -3.63
CA CYS A 120 4.85 -10.90 -2.44
C CYS A 120 5.07 -11.77 -1.20
N THR A 121 5.75 -11.16 -0.24
CA THR A 121 6.03 -11.78 1.06
C THR A 121 4.91 -11.50 2.04
N ARG A 122 4.84 -12.27 3.11
CA ARG A 122 3.88 -12.09 4.20
C ARG A 122 3.77 -10.64 4.72
N PRO A 123 4.85 -9.90 5.02
CA PRO A 123 4.74 -8.51 5.44
C PRO A 123 4.12 -7.58 4.38
N THR A 124 4.34 -7.87 3.09
CA THR A 124 3.71 -7.12 2.01
C THR A 124 2.21 -7.41 1.94
N LEU A 125 1.80 -8.68 2.07
CA LEU A 125 0.39 -9.04 2.17
C LEU A 125 -0.30 -8.32 3.33
N GLU A 126 0.29 -8.31 4.51
CA GLU A 126 -0.28 -7.70 5.72
C GLU A 126 -0.57 -6.21 5.54
N SER A 127 0.25 -5.51 4.77
CA SER A 127 0.03 -4.09 4.48
C SER A 127 -1.29 -3.82 3.74
N GLY A 128 -1.81 -4.75 2.96
CA GLY A 128 -3.06 -4.64 2.22
C GLY A 128 -4.28 -4.49 3.13
N PRO A 129 -4.62 -5.51 3.94
CA PRO A 129 -5.71 -5.45 4.91
C PRO A 129 -5.62 -4.27 5.87
N PHE A 130 -4.43 -3.99 6.42
CA PHE A 130 -4.25 -2.83 7.31
C PHE A 130 -4.54 -1.51 6.60
N SER A 131 -4.07 -1.31 5.38
CA SER A 131 -4.36 -0.11 4.59
C SER A 131 -5.86 0.02 4.28
N ALA A 132 -6.53 -1.07 3.94
CA ALA A 132 -7.97 -1.09 3.69
C ALA A 132 -8.76 -0.68 4.96
N VAL A 133 -8.40 -1.23 6.12
CA VAL A 133 -9.03 -0.86 7.40
C VAL A 133 -8.73 0.60 7.76
N LEU A 134 -7.49 1.07 7.60
CA LEU A 134 -7.12 2.45 7.87
C LEU A 134 -7.95 3.44 7.05
N THR A 135 -8.08 3.22 5.75
CA THR A 135 -8.79 4.13 4.85
C THR A 135 -10.29 4.12 5.07
N HIS A 136 -10.89 2.98 5.34
CA HIS A 136 -12.34 2.84 5.43
C HIS A 136 -12.88 3.02 6.85
N LEU A 137 -12.14 2.56 7.86
CA LEU A 137 -12.64 2.50 9.23
C LEU A 137 -11.95 3.46 10.21
N CYS A 138 -10.77 3.98 9.90
CA CYS A 138 -9.98 4.76 10.86
C CYS A 138 -10.03 6.27 10.65
N ALA A 139 -10.91 6.80 9.79
CA ALA A 139 -11.05 8.23 9.56
C ALA A 139 -11.30 9.00 10.89
N GLY A 140 -10.49 10.04 11.15
CA GLY A 140 -10.58 10.83 12.38
C GLY A 140 -10.10 10.14 13.66
N MET A 141 -9.48 8.96 13.57
CA MET A 141 -8.79 8.32 14.69
C MET A 141 -7.31 8.68 14.70
N THR A 142 -6.73 8.76 15.88
CA THR A 142 -5.29 8.57 16.04
C THR A 142 -5.04 7.07 15.96
N TRP A 143 -4.35 6.62 14.91
CA TRP A 143 -4.07 5.19 14.69
C TRP A 143 -2.60 4.86 14.94
N ASN A 144 -2.36 3.66 15.41
CA ASN A 144 -1.05 3.06 15.67
C ASN A 144 -1.20 1.52 15.61
N GLU A 145 -0.19 0.77 16.02
CA GLU A 145 -0.20 -0.69 16.02
C GLU A 145 -1.33 -1.32 16.83
N GLY A 146 -1.95 -0.61 17.78
CA GLY A 146 -3.09 -1.10 18.57
C GLY A 146 -4.29 -1.51 17.69
N ILE A 147 -4.43 -0.98 16.47
CA ILE A 147 -5.49 -1.43 15.54
C ILE A 147 -5.29 -2.87 15.05
N MET A 148 -4.06 -3.40 15.09
CA MET A 148 -3.74 -4.72 14.54
C MET A 148 -4.34 -5.86 15.38
N ASP A 149 -4.60 -5.64 16.66
CA ASP A 149 -5.14 -6.66 17.58
C ASP A 149 -6.52 -7.18 17.17
N ARG A 150 -7.25 -6.48 16.32
CA ARG A 150 -8.59 -6.84 15.85
C ARG A 150 -8.60 -7.39 14.44
N ILE A 151 -7.44 -7.51 13.82
CA ILE A 151 -7.26 -7.93 12.42
C ILE A 151 -6.41 -9.19 12.40
N ARG A 152 -7.00 -10.27 11.95
CA ARG A 152 -6.28 -11.52 11.68
C ARG A 152 -6.13 -11.66 10.16
N ILE A 153 -4.96 -12.08 9.72
CA ILE A 153 -4.66 -12.32 8.32
C ILE A 153 -4.16 -13.76 8.18
N ASP A 154 -4.84 -14.54 7.38
CA ASP A 154 -4.48 -15.93 7.08
C ASP A 154 -3.99 -16.02 5.63
N SER A 155 -2.94 -16.79 5.40
CA SER A 155 -2.39 -17.08 4.08
C SER A 155 -1.77 -18.48 4.05
N ARG A 156 -1.49 -18.97 2.87
CA ARG A 156 -0.83 -20.26 2.63
C ARG A 156 0.61 -20.00 2.18
N PRO A 157 1.63 -20.48 2.92
CA PRO A 157 3.02 -20.44 2.46
C PRO A 157 3.19 -21.07 1.06
N GLY A 158 3.95 -20.42 0.19
CA GLY A 158 4.11 -20.83 -1.22
C GLY A 158 2.99 -20.34 -2.14
N SER A 159 2.10 -19.47 -1.66
CA SER A 159 1.15 -18.75 -2.51
C SER A 159 1.75 -17.46 -3.06
N ILE A 160 1.10 -16.89 -4.08
CA ILE A 160 1.49 -15.60 -4.69
C ILE A 160 1.56 -14.45 -3.68
N VAL A 161 0.82 -14.52 -2.59
CA VAL A 161 0.74 -13.50 -1.53
C VAL A 161 1.58 -13.82 -0.29
N ASP A 162 2.17 -15.01 -0.22
CA ASP A 162 3.03 -15.47 0.88
C ASP A 162 4.06 -16.47 0.34
N CYS A 163 4.92 -15.97 -0.54
CA CYS A 163 5.87 -16.80 -1.28
C CYS A 163 7.03 -17.28 -0.41
N ASN A 164 7.58 -18.44 -0.78
CA ASN A 164 8.76 -19.00 -0.15
C ASN A 164 10.05 -18.39 -0.74
N PHE A 165 11.09 -18.30 0.07
CA PHE A 165 12.42 -18.02 -0.45
C PHE A 165 12.91 -19.21 -1.32
N PRO A 166 13.49 -19.01 -2.52
CA PRO A 166 13.97 -17.74 -3.10
C PRO A 166 13.06 -17.16 -4.21
N ALA A 167 11.74 -17.27 -4.11
CA ALA A 167 10.83 -16.73 -5.12
C ALA A 167 11.13 -15.25 -5.42
N PRO A 168 11.07 -14.81 -6.68
CA PRO A 168 11.38 -13.44 -7.06
C PRO A 168 10.25 -12.48 -6.66
N VAL A 169 10.60 -11.37 -5.98
CA VAL A 169 9.66 -10.43 -5.37
C VAL A 169 9.83 -8.97 -5.82
N ALA A 170 10.65 -8.70 -6.84
CA ALA A 170 11.10 -7.35 -7.15
C ALA A 170 9.96 -6.38 -7.54
N SER A 171 8.85 -6.86 -8.04
CA SER A 171 7.64 -6.06 -8.33
C SER A 171 6.42 -6.47 -7.51
N GLY A 172 6.59 -7.35 -6.54
CA GLY A 172 5.50 -7.89 -5.74
C GLY A 172 4.64 -6.85 -5.03
N VAL A 173 5.26 -5.78 -4.54
CA VAL A 173 4.52 -4.68 -3.85
C VAL A 173 3.50 -4.02 -4.78
N ILE A 174 3.86 -3.78 -6.05
CA ILE A 174 3.00 -3.09 -7.02
C ILE A 174 2.12 -4.03 -7.85
N ASN A 175 2.26 -5.33 -7.69
CA ASN A 175 1.43 -6.35 -8.35
C ASN A 175 0.59 -7.09 -7.31
N SER A 176 1.02 -8.26 -6.85
CA SER A 176 0.23 -9.10 -5.94
C SER A 176 -0.06 -8.43 -4.59
N GLY A 177 0.87 -7.62 -4.05
CA GLY A 177 0.63 -6.84 -2.85
C GLY A 177 -0.45 -5.78 -3.04
N TRP A 178 -0.43 -5.10 -4.19
CA TRP A 178 -1.47 -4.13 -4.52
C TRP A 178 -2.82 -4.81 -4.79
N ALA A 179 -2.84 -5.91 -5.53
CA ALA A 179 -4.05 -6.68 -5.76
C ALA A 179 -4.66 -7.20 -4.43
N ALA A 180 -3.84 -7.64 -3.48
CA ALA A 180 -4.31 -8.01 -2.15
C ALA A 180 -4.91 -6.83 -1.37
N LEU A 181 -4.37 -5.61 -1.57
CA LEU A 181 -4.89 -4.38 -1.01
C LEU A 181 -6.25 -4.01 -1.64
N ASP A 182 -6.37 -4.08 -2.97
CA ASP A 182 -7.62 -3.79 -3.68
C ASP A 182 -8.71 -4.81 -3.31
N ALA A 183 -8.38 -6.11 -3.25
CA ALA A 183 -9.28 -7.14 -2.76
C ALA A 183 -9.77 -6.85 -1.34
N SER A 184 -8.86 -6.40 -0.46
CA SER A 184 -9.18 -6.03 0.92
C SER A 184 -10.10 -4.80 0.99
N ALA A 185 -9.81 -3.78 0.22
CA ALA A 185 -10.62 -2.57 0.15
C ALA A 185 -12.04 -2.88 -0.37
N ALA A 186 -12.14 -3.69 -1.44
CA ALA A 186 -13.43 -4.12 -1.98
C ALA A 186 -14.24 -4.94 -0.97
N ALA A 187 -13.61 -5.85 -0.22
CA ALA A 187 -14.27 -6.64 0.79
C ALA A 187 -14.79 -5.78 1.95
N VAL A 188 -13.96 -4.84 2.45
CA VAL A 188 -14.36 -3.89 3.50
C VAL A 188 -15.47 -2.97 3.02
N ALA A 189 -15.41 -2.47 1.79
CA ALA A 189 -16.46 -1.65 1.20
C ALA A 189 -17.80 -2.42 1.13
N ARG A 190 -17.79 -3.70 0.68
CA ARG A 190 -18.99 -4.55 0.66
C ARG A 190 -19.57 -4.78 2.05
N MET A 191 -18.72 -5.04 3.05
CA MET A 191 -19.14 -5.14 4.45
C MET A 191 -19.83 -3.86 4.93
N MET A 192 -19.26 -2.71 4.61
CA MET A 192 -19.85 -1.41 4.98
C MET A 192 -21.18 -1.13 4.29
N LEU A 193 -21.36 -1.60 3.04
CA LEU A 193 -22.62 -1.46 2.30
C LEU A 193 -23.79 -2.17 2.95
N ASP A 194 -23.54 -3.29 3.64
CA ASP A 194 -24.57 -4.05 4.32
C ASP A 194 -25.06 -3.40 5.63
N GLY A 195 -24.29 -2.43 6.16
CA GLY A 195 -24.69 -1.66 7.35
C GLY A 195 -25.49 -0.41 7.01
N GLN A 196 -26.47 -0.06 7.84
CA GLN A 196 -27.35 1.09 7.58
C GLN A 196 -26.59 2.43 7.60
N GLU A 197 -25.78 2.67 8.60
CA GLU A 197 -25.04 3.93 8.75
C GLU A 197 -23.71 3.90 7.98
N SER A 198 -23.01 2.79 7.97
CA SER A 198 -21.73 2.64 7.27
C SER A 198 -21.87 2.75 5.75
N ARG A 199 -23.02 2.36 5.20
CA ARG A 199 -23.34 2.52 3.77
C ARG A 199 -23.12 3.95 3.26
N LYS A 200 -23.46 4.95 4.07
CA LYS A 200 -23.32 6.38 3.71
C LYS A 200 -21.84 6.81 3.58
N LEU A 201 -20.93 6.05 4.17
CA LEU A 201 -19.48 6.32 4.16
C LEU A 201 -18.74 5.44 3.16
N THR A 202 -19.45 4.50 2.53
CA THR A 202 -18.84 3.54 1.63
C THR A 202 -18.49 4.18 0.30
N MET A 203 -17.37 3.73 -0.22
CA MET A 203 -16.81 4.13 -1.50
C MET A 203 -16.28 2.86 -2.18
N ALA A 204 -16.58 2.68 -3.46
CA ALA A 204 -16.02 1.58 -4.23
C ALA A 204 -14.50 1.71 -4.30
N GLY A 205 -13.79 0.60 -4.40
CA GLY A 205 -12.37 0.61 -4.73
C GLY A 205 -12.16 1.26 -6.10
N TRP A 206 -11.05 1.95 -6.26
CA TRP A 206 -10.64 2.50 -7.54
C TRP A 206 -9.13 2.46 -7.67
N ALA A 207 -8.65 2.66 -8.89
CA ALA A 207 -7.24 2.70 -9.18
C ALA A 207 -6.52 1.38 -8.93
N GLY A 208 -6.51 0.53 -9.92
CA GLY A 208 -5.60 -0.62 -9.95
C GLY A 208 -4.15 -0.25 -9.64
N ALA A 209 -3.23 -1.15 -9.89
CA ALA A 209 -1.81 -0.96 -9.60
C ALA A 209 -1.26 0.39 -10.10
N PRO A 210 -0.38 1.04 -9.35
CA PRO A 210 0.22 2.30 -9.76
C PRO A 210 1.02 2.13 -11.05
N TYR A 211 0.66 2.88 -12.07
CA TYR A 211 1.46 2.94 -13.28
C TYR A 211 2.74 3.75 -13.05
N GLY A 212 3.86 3.06 -13.01
CA GLY A 212 5.17 3.68 -12.98
C GLY A 212 5.97 3.24 -14.20
N VAL A 213 6.25 4.16 -15.13
CA VAL A 213 7.22 3.87 -16.17
C VAL A 213 8.59 4.23 -15.64
N ASN A 214 9.40 3.22 -15.36
CA ASN A 214 10.78 3.41 -14.98
C ASN A 214 11.62 3.69 -16.23
N ILE A 215 12.20 4.88 -16.32
CA ILE A 215 13.11 5.28 -17.37
C ILE A 215 14.50 5.43 -16.79
N PHE A 216 15.47 4.84 -17.46
CA PHE A 216 16.87 4.96 -17.07
C PHE A 216 17.77 4.99 -18.32
N GLY A 217 18.93 5.62 -18.17
CA GLY A 217 19.86 5.78 -19.28
C GLY A 217 21.06 6.63 -18.91
N LYS A 218 21.70 7.19 -19.93
CA LYS A 218 22.81 8.14 -19.78
C LYS A 218 22.47 9.49 -20.38
N ARG A 219 22.87 10.55 -19.70
CA ARG A 219 22.84 11.93 -20.20
C ARG A 219 23.97 12.14 -21.24
N GLU A 220 23.93 13.21 -22.00
CA GLU A 220 24.99 13.61 -22.94
C GLU A 220 26.38 13.68 -22.27
N ASN A 221 26.42 14.11 -21.02
CA ASN A 221 27.66 14.18 -20.23
C ASN A 221 28.13 12.81 -19.67
N GLY A 222 27.52 11.71 -20.10
CA GLY A 222 27.83 10.34 -19.67
C GLY A 222 27.30 9.93 -18.30
N ARG A 223 26.71 10.85 -17.52
CA ARG A 223 26.16 10.52 -16.19
C ARG A 223 24.86 9.71 -16.33
N SER A 224 24.77 8.64 -15.57
CA SER A 224 23.55 7.83 -15.50
C SER A 224 22.41 8.62 -14.87
N PHE A 225 21.18 8.35 -15.30
CA PHE A 225 19.97 8.79 -14.64
C PHE A 225 18.98 7.63 -14.53
N ALA A 226 18.14 7.68 -13.53
CA ALA A 226 16.93 6.86 -13.40
C ALA A 226 15.82 7.76 -12.87
N THR A 227 14.61 7.56 -13.37
CA THR A 227 13.41 8.25 -12.88
C THR A 227 12.19 7.38 -13.09
N MET A 228 11.17 7.60 -12.29
CA MET A 228 9.83 7.08 -12.52
C MET A 228 8.98 8.22 -13.08
N LEU A 229 8.46 8.06 -14.28
CA LEU A 229 7.41 8.94 -14.79
C LEU A 229 6.10 8.47 -14.16
N GLY A 230 5.70 9.14 -13.10
CA GLY A 230 4.40 8.93 -12.47
C GLY A 230 3.30 9.51 -13.35
N LEU A 231 2.80 8.74 -14.28
CA LEU A 231 1.67 9.14 -15.15
C LEU A 231 0.32 8.94 -14.45
N SER A 232 0.30 8.38 -13.29
CA SER A 232 -0.85 7.73 -12.68
C SER A 232 -1.39 8.44 -11.44
N GLY A 233 -0.94 9.64 -11.16
CA GLY A 233 -1.41 10.40 -10.01
C GLY A 233 -2.86 10.91 -10.10
N LEU A 234 -3.50 10.76 -11.25
CA LEU A 234 -4.85 11.26 -11.50
C LEU A 234 -5.70 10.14 -12.08
N GLN A 235 -6.51 9.54 -11.25
CA GLN A 235 -7.47 8.51 -11.62
C GLN A 235 -8.85 8.93 -11.11
N GLY A 236 -9.92 8.41 -11.71
CA GLY A 236 -11.26 8.61 -11.19
C GLY A 236 -11.41 8.01 -9.79
N GLY A 237 -12.14 8.64 -8.92
CA GLY A 237 -12.46 8.12 -7.60
C GLY A 237 -13.60 7.11 -7.66
N GLY A 238 -13.64 6.15 -6.73
CA GLY A 238 -14.70 5.16 -6.64
C GLY A 238 -16.07 5.76 -6.37
N ALA A 239 -17.10 5.14 -6.92
CA ALA A 239 -18.48 5.53 -6.71
C ALA A 239 -18.88 5.39 -5.23
N ARG A 240 -19.76 6.26 -4.78
CA ARG A 240 -20.38 6.22 -3.44
C ARG A 240 -21.80 5.71 -3.54
N SER A 241 -22.35 5.25 -2.44
CA SER A 241 -23.72 4.72 -2.41
C SER A 241 -24.80 5.75 -2.81
N PHE A 242 -24.47 7.03 -2.93
CA PHE A 242 -25.38 8.15 -3.16
C PHE A 242 -24.90 9.15 -4.22
N ALA A 243 -23.71 8.95 -4.78
CA ALA A 243 -23.13 9.86 -5.77
C ALA A 243 -22.01 9.16 -6.55
N ASP A 244 -21.73 9.68 -7.74
CA ASP A 244 -20.54 9.29 -8.51
C ASP A 244 -19.24 9.60 -7.75
N GLY A 245 -18.16 8.95 -8.16
CA GLY A 245 -16.82 9.25 -7.68
C GLY A 245 -16.33 10.61 -8.15
N TYR A 246 -15.20 11.04 -7.65
CA TYR A 246 -14.53 12.24 -8.14
C TYR A 246 -13.89 11.99 -9.49
N ASP A 247 -13.93 12.96 -10.40
CA ASP A 247 -13.33 12.86 -11.74
C ASP A 247 -11.81 12.68 -11.70
N ALA A 248 -11.17 13.25 -10.68
CA ALA A 248 -9.75 13.12 -10.45
C ALA A 248 -9.48 12.94 -8.96
N ALA A 249 -8.98 11.78 -8.61
CA ALA A 249 -8.49 11.44 -7.28
C ALA A 249 -7.07 10.86 -7.42
N GLY A 250 -6.33 10.75 -6.35
CA GLY A 250 -5.12 9.95 -6.32
C GLY A 250 -5.47 8.47 -6.17
N TYR A 251 -4.48 7.65 -5.90
CA TYR A 251 -4.73 6.26 -5.50
C TYR A 251 -5.52 6.22 -4.19
N LEU A 252 -6.37 5.22 -4.02
CA LEU A 252 -7.16 5.02 -2.80
C LEU A 252 -6.30 5.11 -1.52
N HIS A 253 -5.12 4.50 -1.56
CA HIS A 253 -4.22 4.42 -0.41
C HIS A 253 -3.07 5.44 -0.44
N SER A 254 -2.96 6.23 -1.50
CA SER A 254 -1.96 7.29 -1.66
C SER A 254 -2.49 8.45 -2.49
N PRO A 255 -3.47 9.20 -1.99
CA PRO A 255 -4.16 10.22 -2.76
C PRO A 255 -3.28 11.44 -3.13
N ARG A 256 -2.06 11.51 -2.62
CA ARG A 256 -1.09 12.59 -2.91
C ARG A 256 0.01 12.17 -3.88
N CYS A 257 -0.32 11.43 -4.91
CA CYS A 257 0.67 11.08 -5.91
C CYS A 257 0.98 12.32 -6.78
N GLY A 258 2.12 12.96 -6.52
CA GLY A 258 2.62 14.07 -7.34
C GLY A 258 3.17 13.54 -8.66
N ALA A 259 2.46 13.76 -9.74
CA ALA A 259 3.01 13.53 -11.08
C ALA A 259 3.91 14.69 -11.49
N MET A 260 5.09 14.39 -12.02
CA MET A 260 5.95 15.40 -12.62
C MET A 260 5.27 15.92 -13.89
N ASN A 261 5.17 17.24 -14.05
CA ASN A 261 4.64 17.80 -15.30
C ASN A 261 5.62 17.57 -16.46
N VAL A 262 5.11 17.68 -17.69
CA VAL A 262 5.87 17.41 -18.92
C VAL A 262 7.13 18.29 -18.97
N GLU A 263 6.99 19.57 -18.74
CA GLU A 263 8.08 20.55 -18.83
C GLU A 263 9.19 20.26 -17.81
N THR A 264 8.81 19.89 -16.58
CA THR A 264 9.78 19.51 -15.57
C THR A 264 10.50 18.20 -15.91
N ALA A 265 9.77 17.23 -16.47
CA ALA A 265 10.35 15.95 -16.88
C ALA A 265 11.36 16.14 -18.01
N GLU A 266 11.02 16.90 -19.06
CA GLU A 266 11.89 17.20 -20.20
C GLU A 266 13.09 18.06 -19.79
N ALA A 267 12.91 19.01 -18.88
CA ALA A 267 14.02 19.83 -18.38
C ALA A 267 15.02 19.02 -17.51
N ARG A 268 14.55 17.98 -16.82
CA ARG A 268 15.38 17.19 -15.92
C ARG A 268 16.01 15.95 -16.55
N PHE A 269 15.36 15.37 -17.54
CA PHE A 269 15.75 14.09 -18.12
C PHE A 269 15.80 14.20 -19.65
N PRO A 270 16.65 13.42 -20.32
CA PRO A 270 16.74 13.41 -21.78
C PRO A 270 15.57 12.59 -22.38
N ILE A 271 14.37 13.10 -22.23
CA ILE A 271 13.11 12.54 -22.72
C ILE A 271 12.33 13.62 -23.46
N LEU A 272 11.47 13.22 -24.38
CA LEU A 272 10.56 14.07 -25.12
C LEU A 272 9.17 13.43 -25.11
N HIS A 273 8.17 14.17 -24.67
CA HIS A 273 6.78 13.74 -24.73
C HIS A 273 6.22 14.07 -26.11
N LEU A 274 5.92 13.05 -26.88
CA LEU A 274 5.36 13.25 -28.22
C LEU A 274 3.88 13.63 -28.20
N PHE A 275 3.14 13.14 -27.20
CA PHE A 275 1.74 13.53 -26.96
C PHE A 275 1.34 13.25 -25.52
N ARG A 276 0.33 13.96 -25.05
CA ARG A 276 -0.41 13.72 -23.82
C ARG A 276 -1.87 14.04 -24.05
N ARG A 277 -2.75 13.09 -23.88
CA ARG A 277 -4.19 13.25 -24.12
C ARG A 277 -5.01 12.42 -23.15
N LEU A 278 -6.22 12.86 -22.87
CA LEU A 278 -7.21 12.03 -22.20
C LEU A 278 -7.70 10.97 -23.19
N ALA A 279 -7.85 9.73 -22.73
CA ALA A 279 -8.52 8.70 -23.50
C ALA A 279 -10.03 8.96 -23.39
N PRO A 280 -10.75 9.19 -24.50
CA PRO A 280 -12.21 9.24 -24.46
C PRO A 280 -12.73 7.86 -24.09
N ASP A 281 -13.85 7.81 -23.38
CA ASP A 281 -14.53 6.56 -22.98
C ASP A 281 -13.66 5.61 -22.13
N SER A 282 -12.65 6.13 -21.44
CA SER A 282 -11.97 5.35 -20.41
C SER A 282 -12.99 5.06 -19.32
N GLY A 283 -13.31 3.77 -19.12
CA GLY A 283 -14.26 3.33 -18.11
C GLY A 283 -13.91 3.90 -16.74
N GLY A 284 -14.90 4.42 -16.06
CA GLY A 284 -14.79 4.68 -14.62
C GLY A 284 -14.66 3.38 -13.86
N ALA A 285 -14.11 3.46 -12.65
CA ALA A 285 -14.12 2.34 -11.72
C ALA A 285 -15.55 1.98 -11.28
#